data_20fe3096ccf57a4c74bc0b6d1c34e0a7
#
_entry.id   20fe3096ccf57a4c74bc0b6d1c34e0a7
#
_cell.length_a   1.000
_cell.length_b   1.000
_cell.length_c   1.000
_cell.angle_alpha   90.00
_cell.angle_beta   90.00
_cell.angle_gamma   90.00
#
_symmetry.space_group_name_H-M   'P 1'
#
loop_
_entity.id
_entity.type
_entity.pdbx_description
1 polymer ?
#
loop_
_entity_poly.entity_id
_entity_poly.type
_entity_poly.pdbx_seq_one_letter_code
_entity_poly.pdbx_strand_id
1 'polypeptide(L)'
;AAESRAWLADSLPRALPFALYIGFLALTPQLAPHVADARWLYPVQIGLVAAALGFHWRRYVELPSPLTTGWKNLGLAAAIGCGVFIAWINLELPWLARAQGNGFNPSQPDGSLNMALVVLRIAGAAIVIPVMEELFWRSMVLRWFDRSEFLGLPARAVSNSALLYCAIPFGLEHNLWFAGILAGLAYGWLYRHTGNLWVPVFSHSVTNLLLGLWVVSTGHWRFW
;
A
#
# COMPACT_ATOMS: atom_id res chain seq x y z
N ALA A 1 3.49 9.12 -31.12
CA ALA A 1 2.73 7.84 -31.13
C ALA A 1 3.56 6.67 -30.56
N ALA A 2 4.85 6.51 -30.93
CA ALA A 2 5.71 5.42 -30.39
C ALA A 2 6.03 5.63 -28.90
N GLU A 3 6.42 6.83 -28.48
CA GLU A 3 6.71 7.19 -27.11
C GLU A 3 5.49 7.02 -26.19
N SER A 4 4.30 7.44 -26.65
CA SER A 4 3.06 7.26 -25.89
C SER A 4 2.71 5.78 -25.69
N ARG A 5 3.00 4.91 -26.65
CA ARG A 5 2.80 3.47 -26.52
C ARG A 5 3.79 2.82 -25.55
N ALA A 6 5.05 3.26 -25.57
CA ALA A 6 6.07 2.79 -24.64
C ALA A 6 5.72 3.19 -23.21
N TRP A 7 5.33 4.43 -22.99
CA TRP A 7 4.88 4.92 -21.68
C TRP A 7 3.69 4.13 -21.14
N LEU A 8 2.67 3.87 -21.97
CA LEU A 8 1.52 3.05 -21.57
C LEU A 8 1.92 1.61 -21.26
N ALA A 9 2.85 1.01 -21.99
CA ALA A 9 3.32 -0.34 -21.73
C ALA A 9 4.03 -0.46 -20.38
N ASP A 10 4.72 0.61 -19.95
CA ASP A 10 5.43 0.64 -18.67
C ASP A 10 4.52 1.04 -17.48
N SER A 11 3.61 2.00 -17.70
CA SER A 11 2.75 2.52 -16.63
C SER A 11 1.55 1.61 -16.33
N LEU A 12 0.90 1.03 -17.36
CA LEU A 12 -0.30 0.23 -17.17
C LEU A 12 -0.13 -0.94 -16.19
N PRO A 13 0.94 -1.75 -16.23
CA PRO A 13 1.15 -2.82 -15.27
C PRO A 13 1.20 -2.33 -13.81
N ARG A 14 1.70 -1.12 -13.57
CA ARG A 14 1.86 -0.53 -12.23
C ARG A 14 0.62 0.22 -11.77
N ALA A 15 -0.09 0.84 -12.69
CA ALA A 15 -1.29 1.62 -12.38
C ALA A 15 -2.56 0.75 -12.29
N LEU A 16 -2.69 -0.30 -13.11
CA LEU A 16 -3.91 -1.11 -13.19
C LEU A 16 -4.28 -1.79 -11.86
N PRO A 17 -3.36 -2.47 -11.13
CA PRO A 17 -3.71 -3.07 -9.85
C PRO A 17 -4.22 -2.04 -8.83
N PHE A 18 -3.58 -0.87 -8.78
CA PHE A 18 -3.99 0.25 -7.92
C PHE A 18 -5.35 0.82 -8.34
N ALA A 19 -5.57 1.05 -9.64
CA ALA A 19 -6.85 1.53 -10.16
C ALA A 19 -8.00 0.54 -9.88
N LEU A 20 -7.74 -0.77 -10.00
CA LEU A 20 -8.70 -1.82 -9.62
C LEU A 20 -9.03 -1.76 -8.12
N TYR A 21 -8.03 -1.58 -7.27
CA TYR A 21 -8.21 -1.46 -5.83
C TYR A 21 -9.09 -0.26 -5.47
N ILE A 22 -8.75 0.93 -5.95
CA ILE A 22 -9.50 2.17 -5.67
C ILE A 22 -10.90 2.13 -6.31
N GLY A 23 -11.00 1.64 -7.56
CA GLY A 23 -12.27 1.49 -8.25
C GLY A 23 -13.22 0.55 -7.52
N PHE A 24 -12.72 -0.60 -7.03
CA PHE A 24 -13.52 -1.53 -6.25
C PHE A 24 -13.94 -0.93 -4.90
N LEU A 25 -13.03 -0.23 -4.22
CA LEU A 25 -13.33 0.48 -2.98
C LEU A 25 -14.45 1.51 -3.18
N ALA A 26 -14.41 2.28 -4.27
CA ALA A 26 -15.46 3.24 -4.62
C ALA A 26 -16.81 2.58 -4.96
N LEU A 27 -16.80 1.35 -5.50
CA LEU A 27 -18.00 0.59 -5.82
C LEU A 27 -18.56 -0.20 -4.61
N THR A 28 -17.78 -0.41 -3.56
CA THR A 28 -18.19 -1.20 -2.39
C THR A 28 -19.54 -0.74 -1.78
N PRO A 29 -19.82 0.57 -1.59
CA PRO A 29 -21.11 1.00 -1.05
C PRO A 29 -22.31 0.62 -1.93
N GLN A 30 -22.13 0.58 -3.25
CA GLN A 30 -23.16 0.18 -4.20
C GLN A 30 -23.36 -1.35 -4.25
N LEU A 31 -22.28 -2.11 -4.08
CA LEU A 31 -22.30 -3.57 -4.09
C LEU A 31 -22.81 -4.16 -2.77
N ALA A 32 -22.54 -3.51 -1.64
CA ALA A 32 -22.86 -4.01 -0.31
C ALA A 32 -24.34 -4.41 -0.11
N PRO A 33 -25.36 -3.67 -0.62
CA PRO A 33 -26.76 -4.06 -0.48
C PRO A 33 -27.15 -5.31 -1.26
N HIS A 34 -26.33 -5.76 -2.23
CA HIS A 34 -26.62 -6.87 -3.13
C HIS A 34 -25.93 -8.18 -2.71
N VAL A 35 -25.19 -8.20 -1.60
CA VAL A 35 -24.50 -9.38 -1.09
C VAL A 35 -24.96 -9.70 0.34
N ALA A 36 -24.98 -10.97 0.70
CA ALA A 36 -25.43 -11.41 2.02
C ALA A 36 -24.55 -10.90 3.16
N ASP A 37 -23.25 -10.75 2.93
CA ASP A 37 -22.29 -10.19 3.88
C ASP A 37 -21.24 -9.37 3.14
N ALA A 38 -21.35 -8.05 3.24
CA ALA A 38 -20.48 -7.10 2.54
C ALA A 38 -19.01 -7.23 2.90
N ARG A 39 -18.68 -7.87 4.03
CA ARG A 39 -17.28 -8.08 4.45
C ARG A 39 -16.51 -8.97 3.49
N TRP A 40 -17.20 -9.86 2.76
CA TRP A 40 -16.60 -10.73 1.74
C TRP A 40 -16.24 -10.00 0.44
N LEU A 41 -16.65 -8.75 0.27
CA LEU A 41 -16.19 -7.92 -0.86
C LEU A 41 -14.70 -7.63 -0.79
N TYR A 42 -14.12 -7.51 0.42
CA TYR A 42 -12.68 -7.27 0.58
C TYR A 42 -11.81 -8.43 0.04
N PRO A 43 -12.04 -9.71 0.39
CA PRO A 43 -11.32 -10.81 -0.24
C PRO A 43 -11.44 -10.85 -1.77
N VAL A 44 -12.61 -10.51 -2.32
CA VAL A 44 -12.79 -10.41 -3.79
C VAL A 44 -11.92 -9.30 -4.37
N GLN A 45 -11.94 -8.12 -3.76
CA GLN A 45 -11.09 -6.97 -4.15
C GLN A 45 -9.60 -7.36 -4.16
N ILE A 46 -9.11 -7.93 -3.07
CA ILE A 46 -7.70 -8.35 -2.93
C ILE A 46 -7.35 -9.47 -3.92
N GLY A 47 -8.26 -10.40 -4.17
CA GLY A 47 -8.10 -11.45 -5.17
C GLY A 47 -7.93 -10.90 -6.59
N LEU A 48 -8.74 -9.91 -6.97
CA LEU A 48 -8.63 -9.23 -8.27
C LEU A 48 -7.30 -8.48 -8.40
N VAL A 49 -6.89 -7.76 -7.36
CA VAL A 49 -5.61 -7.05 -7.33
C VAL A 49 -4.44 -8.03 -7.43
N ALA A 50 -4.46 -9.11 -6.66
CA ALA A 50 -3.43 -10.15 -6.70
C ALA A 50 -3.34 -10.82 -8.08
N ALA A 51 -4.49 -11.09 -8.71
CA ALA A 51 -4.54 -11.62 -10.07
C ALA A 51 -3.92 -10.64 -11.10
N ALA A 52 -4.23 -9.34 -11.00
CA ALA A 52 -3.64 -8.32 -11.85
C ALA A 52 -2.12 -8.20 -11.66
N LEU A 53 -1.64 -8.24 -10.40
CA LEU A 53 -0.21 -8.26 -10.08
C LEU A 53 0.47 -9.51 -10.66
N GLY A 54 -0.14 -10.68 -10.49
CA GLY A 54 0.39 -11.95 -11.02
C GLY A 54 0.46 -11.96 -12.54
N PHE A 55 -0.60 -11.46 -13.21
CA PHE A 55 -0.63 -11.35 -14.67
C PHE A 55 0.50 -10.48 -15.23
N HIS A 56 0.81 -9.39 -14.54
CA HIS A 56 1.85 -8.46 -14.96
C HIS A 56 3.22 -8.73 -14.31
N TRP A 57 3.40 -9.79 -13.52
CA TRP A 57 4.59 -10.03 -12.70
C TRP A 57 5.91 -9.90 -13.47
N ARG A 58 5.97 -10.42 -14.67
CA ARG A 58 7.17 -10.38 -15.54
C ARG A 58 7.52 -8.97 -16.04
N ARG A 59 6.63 -7.99 -15.84
CA ARG A 59 6.85 -6.60 -16.23
C ARG A 59 7.48 -5.75 -15.12
N TYR A 60 7.56 -6.28 -13.91
CA TYR A 60 8.08 -5.55 -12.74
C TYR A 60 9.60 -5.75 -12.61
N VAL A 61 10.35 -5.10 -13.52
CA VAL A 61 11.83 -5.19 -13.57
C VAL A 61 12.52 -4.65 -12.31
N GLU A 62 11.83 -3.80 -11.54
CA GLU A 62 12.28 -3.23 -10.27
C GLU A 62 12.07 -4.13 -9.06
N LEU A 63 11.40 -5.28 -9.22
CA LEU A 63 11.26 -6.32 -8.22
C LEU A 63 12.17 -7.52 -8.55
N PRO A 64 13.51 -7.39 -8.41
CA PRO A 64 14.40 -8.52 -8.55
C PRO A 64 14.11 -9.55 -7.45
N SER A 65 14.87 -10.64 -7.41
CA SER A 65 14.69 -11.63 -6.34
C SER A 65 14.76 -10.97 -4.95
N PRO A 66 13.79 -11.20 -4.05
CA PRO A 66 13.80 -10.66 -2.69
C PRO A 66 15.07 -11.01 -1.91
N LEU A 67 15.70 -12.12 -2.23
CA LEU A 67 16.95 -12.60 -1.61
C LEU A 67 18.13 -11.63 -1.81
N THR A 68 18.05 -10.72 -2.78
CA THR A 68 19.09 -9.70 -3.04
C THR A 68 19.02 -8.51 -2.11
N THR A 69 18.01 -8.42 -1.26
CA THR A 69 17.75 -7.25 -0.40
C THR A 69 18.83 -7.05 0.66
N GLY A 70 19.39 -8.13 1.19
CA GLY A 70 20.41 -8.12 2.24
C GLY A 70 19.82 -7.82 3.64
N TRP A 71 20.38 -8.48 4.67
CA TRP A 71 19.84 -8.43 6.04
C TRP A 71 19.89 -7.03 6.69
N LYS A 72 20.89 -6.19 6.32
CA LYS A 72 20.98 -4.81 6.83
C LYS A 72 19.79 -3.95 6.35
N ASN A 73 19.45 -4.06 5.07
CA ASN A 73 18.32 -3.36 4.49
C ASN A 73 16.99 -3.87 5.05
N LEU A 74 16.87 -5.19 5.31
CA LEU A 74 15.70 -5.76 5.95
C LEU A 74 15.55 -5.27 7.40
N GLY A 75 16.66 -5.18 8.15
CA GLY A 75 16.66 -4.61 9.51
C GLY A 75 16.24 -3.13 9.52
N LEU A 76 16.79 -2.34 8.58
CA LEU A 76 16.40 -0.92 8.42
C LEU A 76 14.90 -0.79 8.04
N ALA A 77 14.45 -1.60 7.10
CA ALA A 77 13.04 -1.60 6.66
C ALA A 77 12.10 -1.98 7.82
N ALA A 78 12.46 -3.00 8.61
CA ALA A 78 11.68 -3.41 9.78
C ALA A 78 11.63 -2.27 10.83
N ALA A 79 12.75 -1.63 11.13
CA ALA A 79 12.80 -0.52 12.08
C ALA A 79 11.93 0.66 11.64
N ILE A 80 12.00 1.03 10.35
CA ILE A 80 11.15 2.09 9.79
C ILE A 80 9.68 1.67 9.77
N GLY A 81 9.36 0.43 9.40
CA GLY A 81 7.99 -0.08 9.44
C GLY A 81 7.39 -0.05 10.84
N CYS A 82 8.15 -0.41 11.87
CA CYS A 82 7.74 -0.26 13.28
C CYS A 82 7.52 1.22 13.65
N GLY A 83 8.42 2.11 13.23
CA GLY A 83 8.29 3.56 13.48
C GLY A 83 7.04 4.15 12.82
N VAL A 84 6.74 3.77 11.58
CA VAL A 84 5.52 4.18 10.88
C VAL A 84 4.28 3.63 11.57
N PHE A 85 4.28 2.37 12.00
CA PHE A 85 3.17 1.79 12.79
C PHE A 85 2.92 2.58 14.08
N ILE A 86 3.98 2.91 14.84
CA ILE A 86 3.85 3.71 16.05
C ILE A 86 3.27 5.10 15.75
N ALA A 87 3.76 5.75 14.70
CA ALA A 87 3.21 7.03 14.26
C ALA A 87 1.73 6.91 13.88
N TRP A 88 1.37 5.85 13.15
CA TRP A 88 0.01 5.61 12.67
C TRP A 88 -1.02 5.51 13.81
N ILE A 89 -0.73 4.75 14.85
CA ILE A 89 -1.66 4.57 15.98
C ILE A 89 -1.67 5.74 16.98
N ASN A 90 -0.70 6.67 16.90
CA ASN A 90 -0.60 7.80 17.84
C ASN A 90 -0.95 9.16 17.21
N LEU A 91 -1.03 9.27 15.88
CA LEU A 91 -1.34 10.51 15.17
C LEU A 91 -2.82 10.63 14.80
N GLU A 92 -3.70 9.93 15.48
CA GLU A 92 -5.17 10.04 15.35
C GLU A 92 -5.69 11.31 16.08
N LEU A 93 -5.18 12.48 15.70
CA LEU A 93 -5.67 13.75 16.24
C LEU A 93 -6.76 14.32 15.30
N PRO A 94 -7.83 14.97 15.83
CA PRO A 94 -8.96 15.43 15.03
C PRO A 94 -8.59 16.32 13.83
N TRP A 95 -7.49 17.07 13.94
CA TRP A 95 -6.99 17.97 12.88
C TRP A 95 -5.96 17.32 11.97
N LEU A 96 -5.49 16.10 12.27
CA LEU A 96 -4.57 15.30 11.46
C LEU A 96 -5.24 14.09 10.79
N ALA A 97 -6.54 13.93 11.00
CA ALA A 97 -7.31 12.82 10.46
C ALA A 97 -8.62 13.33 9.84
N ARG A 98 -9.12 12.64 8.84
CA ARG A 98 -10.49 12.80 8.37
C ARG A 98 -11.43 11.99 9.25
N ALA A 99 -12.74 12.29 9.18
CA ALA A 99 -13.74 11.47 9.84
C ALA A 99 -13.58 10.00 9.43
N GLN A 100 -13.38 9.14 10.42
CA GLN A 100 -13.25 7.70 10.17
C GLN A 100 -14.64 7.07 10.20
N GLY A 101 -14.87 6.12 9.26
CA GLY A 101 -16.02 5.23 9.32
C GLY A 101 -15.86 4.15 10.40
N ASN A 102 -16.81 3.21 10.46
CA ASN A 102 -16.78 2.10 11.43
C ASN A 102 -15.65 1.09 11.17
N GLY A 103 -14.93 1.20 10.05
CA GLY A 103 -13.88 0.28 9.66
C GLY A 103 -14.40 -1.11 9.28
N PHE A 104 -13.49 -2.05 9.08
CA PHE A 104 -13.81 -3.44 8.80
C PHE A 104 -13.88 -4.24 10.11
N ASN A 105 -15.09 -4.61 10.53
CA ASN A 105 -15.30 -5.37 11.75
C ASN A 105 -15.64 -6.85 11.45
N PRO A 106 -14.74 -7.82 11.77
CA PRO A 106 -14.96 -9.24 11.53
C PRO A 106 -15.78 -9.93 12.62
N SER A 107 -16.32 -9.21 13.61
CA SER A 107 -17.11 -9.79 14.71
C SER A 107 -18.41 -10.40 14.19
N GLN A 108 -18.79 -11.52 14.77
CA GLN A 108 -20.07 -12.21 14.57
C GLN A 108 -21.11 -11.76 15.60
N PRO A 109 -22.40 -12.06 15.42
CA PRO A 109 -23.44 -11.66 16.36
C PRO A 109 -23.27 -12.23 17.78
N ASP A 110 -22.57 -13.36 17.92
CA ASP A 110 -22.26 -14.00 19.21
C ASP A 110 -21.00 -13.40 19.90
N GLY A 111 -20.39 -12.37 19.28
CA GLY A 111 -19.18 -11.72 19.78
C GLY A 111 -17.87 -12.42 19.37
N SER A 112 -17.90 -13.59 18.77
CA SER A 112 -16.71 -14.26 18.24
C SER A 112 -16.18 -13.56 16.99
N LEU A 113 -14.90 -13.79 16.62
CA LEU A 113 -14.32 -13.29 15.39
C LEU A 113 -14.42 -14.30 14.26
N ASN A 114 -14.82 -13.86 13.09
CA ASN A 114 -14.67 -14.64 11.87
C ASN A 114 -13.20 -14.69 11.48
N MET A 115 -12.49 -15.75 11.88
CA MET A 115 -11.04 -15.90 11.68
C MET A 115 -10.66 -15.97 10.20
N ALA A 116 -11.52 -16.45 9.31
CA ALA A 116 -11.25 -16.43 7.87
C ALA A 116 -11.18 -14.99 7.35
N LEU A 117 -12.11 -14.12 7.76
CA LEU A 117 -12.07 -12.69 7.42
C LEU A 117 -10.86 -11.98 8.03
N VAL A 118 -10.50 -12.30 9.29
CA VAL A 118 -9.30 -11.75 9.94
C VAL A 118 -8.04 -12.10 9.16
N VAL A 119 -7.85 -13.38 8.84
CA VAL A 119 -6.66 -13.85 8.11
C VAL A 119 -6.59 -13.24 6.71
N LEU A 120 -7.71 -13.22 5.98
CA LEU A 120 -7.77 -12.63 4.64
C LEU A 120 -7.51 -11.12 4.68
N ARG A 121 -8.03 -10.42 5.70
CA ARG A 121 -7.79 -8.98 5.87
C ARG A 121 -6.31 -8.68 6.14
N ILE A 122 -5.68 -9.39 7.07
CA ILE A 122 -4.25 -9.23 7.38
C ILE A 122 -3.38 -9.61 6.18
N ALA A 123 -3.65 -10.75 5.54
CA ALA A 123 -2.87 -11.20 4.39
C ALA A 123 -2.97 -10.21 3.22
N GLY A 124 -4.16 -9.74 2.90
CA GLY A 124 -4.35 -8.71 1.87
C GLY A 124 -3.59 -7.42 2.20
N ALA A 125 -3.75 -6.92 3.43
CA ALA A 125 -3.12 -5.69 3.87
C ALA A 125 -1.59 -5.79 3.97
N ALA A 126 -1.04 -6.91 4.43
CA ALA A 126 0.40 -7.06 4.66
C ALA A 126 1.19 -7.62 3.47
N ILE A 127 0.52 -8.22 2.48
CA ILE A 127 1.21 -8.84 1.33
C ILE A 127 0.84 -8.15 0.02
N VAL A 128 -0.46 -8.08 -0.30
CA VAL A 128 -0.92 -7.64 -1.62
C VAL A 128 -0.84 -6.11 -1.75
N ILE A 129 -1.38 -5.38 -0.77
CA ILE A 129 -1.42 -3.91 -0.79
C ILE A 129 -0.01 -3.30 -0.85
N PRO A 130 0.99 -3.70 -0.04
CA PRO A 130 2.32 -3.13 -0.12
C PRO A 130 2.98 -3.31 -1.49
N VAL A 131 2.85 -4.48 -2.12
CA VAL A 131 3.41 -4.70 -3.46
C VAL A 131 2.73 -3.78 -4.48
N MET A 132 1.40 -3.71 -4.45
CA MET A 132 0.61 -2.87 -5.35
C MET A 132 0.94 -1.38 -5.19
N GLU A 133 0.92 -0.88 -3.95
CA GLU A 133 1.14 0.54 -3.67
C GLU A 133 2.58 0.97 -3.92
N GLU A 134 3.58 0.16 -3.57
CA GLU A 134 4.98 0.52 -3.83
C GLU A 134 5.30 0.50 -5.33
N LEU A 135 4.68 -0.40 -6.12
CA LEU A 135 4.78 -0.36 -7.59
C LEU A 135 4.16 0.90 -8.16
N PHE A 136 2.99 1.31 -7.69
CA PHE A 136 2.32 2.52 -8.15
C PHE A 136 3.05 3.78 -7.67
N TRP A 137 3.17 3.94 -6.34
CA TRP A 137 3.67 5.19 -5.76
C TRP A 137 5.18 5.36 -5.90
N ARG A 138 6.00 4.34 -5.61
CA ARG A 138 7.47 4.47 -5.57
C ARG A 138 8.11 4.13 -6.90
N SER A 139 7.66 3.08 -7.57
CA SER A 139 8.22 2.77 -8.87
C SER A 139 7.74 3.73 -9.96
N MET A 140 6.46 4.04 -10.04
CA MET A 140 5.91 4.86 -11.12
C MET A 140 5.84 6.34 -10.73
N VAL A 141 4.95 6.73 -9.81
CA VAL A 141 4.61 8.14 -9.53
C VAL A 141 5.80 8.93 -9.03
N LEU A 142 6.55 8.41 -8.05
CA LEU A 142 7.72 9.07 -7.47
C LEU A 142 8.77 9.42 -8.52
N ARG A 143 9.09 8.47 -9.40
CA ARG A 143 10.09 8.69 -10.45
C ARG A 143 9.54 9.53 -11.60
N TRP A 144 8.24 9.45 -11.87
CA TRP A 144 7.57 10.23 -12.90
C TRP A 144 7.57 11.74 -12.62
N PHE A 145 7.57 12.16 -11.36
CA PHE A 145 7.72 13.57 -10.99
C PHE A 145 9.05 14.19 -11.47
N ASP A 146 10.09 13.38 -11.59
CA ASP A 146 11.40 13.83 -12.08
C ASP A 146 11.61 13.54 -13.57
N ARG A 147 10.99 12.49 -14.10
CA ARG A 147 11.18 12.05 -15.48
C ARG A 147 9.99 11.28 -16.03
N SER A 148 9.50 11.66 -17.22
CA SER A 148 8.37 11.00 -17.87
C SER A 148 8.64 9.52 -18.17
N GLU A 149 9.83 9.16 -18.68
CA GLU A 149 10.28 7.78 -18.81
C GLU A 149 10.83 7.28 -17.47
N PHE A 150 9.93 7.09 -16.51
CA PHE A 150 10.24 6.84 -15.11
C PHE A 150 11.11 5.59 -14.87
N LEU A 151 11.02 4.54 -15.70
CA LEU A 151 11.86 3.35 -15.60
C LEU A 151 13.33 3.62 -15.92
N GLY A 152 13.61 4.64 -16.75
CA GLY A 152 14.97 5.08 -17.06
C GLY A 152 15.63 5.91 -15.94
N LEU A 153 14.89 6.33 -14.90
CA LEU A 153 15.45 7.03 -13.76
C LEU A 153 15.83 6.05 -12.64
N PRO A 154 17.12 5.92 -12.27
CA PRO A 154 17.50 5.14 -11.11
C PRO A 154 16.85 5.68 -9.83
N ALA A 155 16.37 4.80 -8.95
CA ALA A 155 15.71 5.22 -7.70
C ALA A 155 16.58 6.18 -6.86
N ARG A 156 17.89 5.96 -6.85
CA ARG A 156 18.86 6.81 -6.12
C ARG A 156 19.01 8.22 -6.66
N ALA A 157 18.57 8.48 -7.89
CA ALA A 157 18.62 9.79 -8.53
C ALA A 157 17.36 10.63 -8.31
N VAL A 158 16.35 10.09 -7.62
CA VAL A 158 15.10 10.79 -7.30
C VAL A 158 15.38 12.03 -6.44
N SER A 159 14.76 13.16 -6.80
CA SER A 159 14.93 14.45 -6.11
C SER A 159 14.18 14.52 -4.77
N ASN A 160 14.53 15.50 -3.93
CA ASN A 160 13.81 15.78 -2.69
C ASN A 160 12.39 16.31 -2.98
N SER A 161 12.23 17.09 -4.04
CA SER A 161 10.92 17.59 -4.47
C SER A 161 9.98 16.46 -4.91
N ALA A 162 10.47 15.49 -5.67
CA ALA A 162 9.68 14.33 -6.06
C ALA A 162 9.25 13.51 -4.84
N LEU A 163 10.12 13.33 -3.83
CA LEU A 163 9.75 12.67 -2.58
C LEU A 163 8.57 13.37 -1.90
N LEU A 164 8.63 14.70 -1.80
CA LEU A 164 7.56 15.47 -1.16
C LEU A 164 6.26 15.43 -1.99
N TYR A 165 6.37 15.64 -3.32
CA TYR A 165 5.21 15.65 -4.23
C TYR A 165 4.53 14.28 -4.31
N CYS A 166 5.27 13.19 -4.14
CA CYS A 166 4.70 11.85 -4.08
C CYS A 166 4.09 11.54 -2.71
N ALA A 167 4.72 11.99 -1.61
CA ALA A 167 4.25 11.70 -0.25
C ALA A 167 2.92 12.40 0.08
N ILE A 168 2.70 13.60 -0.43
CA ILE A 168 1.47 14.36 -0.17
C ILE A 168 0.23 13.61 -0.71
N PRO A 169 0.09 13.29 -2.01
CA PRO A 169 -1.07 12.57 -2.50
C PRO A 169 -1.19 11.16 -1.90
N PHE A 170 -0.08 10.46 -1.66
CA PHE A 170 -0.09 9.19 -0.93
C PHE A 170 -0.72 9.34 0.47
N GLY A 171 -0.36 10.38 1.22
CA GLY A 171 -0.97 10.63 2.52
C GLY A 171 -2.44 11.00 2.41
N LEU A 172 -2.80 11.81 1.41
CA LEU A 172 -4.17 12.29 1.22
C LEU A 172 -5.16 11.19 0.79
N GLU A 173 -4.74 10.04 0.33
CA GLU A 173 -5.64 8.90 0.10
C GLU A 173 -6.07 8.19 1.39
N HIS A 174 -5.36 8.42 2.49
CA HIS A 174 -5.62 7.81 3.79
C HIS A 174 -6.45 8.71 4.71
N ASN A 175 -7.26 8.12 5.59
CA ASN A 175 -8.00 8.89 6.61
C ASN A 175 -7.05 9.58 7.59
N LEU A 176 -5.97 8.89 8.00
CA LEU A 176 -4.87 9.44 8.79
C LEU A 176 -3.84 10.09 7.84
N TRP A 177 -4.26 11.15 7.16
CA TRP A 177 -3.51 11.76 6.05
C TRP A 177 -2.09 12.19 6.46
N PHE A 178 -1.91 12.70 7.68
CA PHE A 178 -0.59 13.15 8.12
C PHE A 178 0.35 11.97 8.41
N ALA A 179 -0.13 10.93 9.08
CA ALA A 179 0.63 9.68 9.24
C ALA A 179 0.94 9.05 7.87
N GLY A 180 0.01 9.14 6.92
CA GLY A 180 0.22 8.72 5.53
C GLY A 180 1.32 9.51 4.82
N ILE A 181 1.42 10.84 5.00
CA ILE A 181 2.53 11.64 4.45
C ILE A 181 3.86 11.18 5.04
N LEU A 182 3.93 10.97 6.36
CA LEU A 182 5.15 10.48 7.02
C LEU A 182 5.56 9.09 6.50
N ALA A 183 4.60 8.17 6.32
CA ALA A 183 4.83 6.88 5.71
C ALA A 183 5.31 7.03 4.25
N GLY A 184 4.68 7.92 3.49
CA GLY A 184 5.05 8.25 2.11
C GLY A 184 6.50 8.69 1.97
N LEU A 185 6.94 9.59 2.85
CA LEU A 185 8.33 10.06 2.92
C LEU A 185 9.28 8.94 3.34
N ALA A 186 8.92 8.17 4.36
CA ALA A 186 9.76 7.09 4.88
C ALA A 186 10.00 5.99 3.83
N TYR A 187 8.95 5.51 3.17
CA TYR A 187 9.07 4.47 2.14
C TYR A 187 9.73 5.01 0.87
N GLY A 188 9.43 6.25 0.45
CA GLY A 188 10.11 6.90 -0.66
C GLY A 188 11.61 7.07 -0.40
N TRP A 189 11.98 7.49 0.83
CA TRP A 189 13.37 7.58 1.24
C TRP A 189 14.07 6.21 1.24
N LEU A 190 13.42 5.16 1.76
CA LEU A 190 13.96 3.80 1.72
C LEU A 190 14.26 3.35 0.28
N TYR A 191 13.32 3.60 -0.64
CA TYR A 191 13.51 3.25 -2.05
C TYR A 191 14.71 3.99 -2.65
N ARG A 192 14.77 5.30 -2.45
CA ARG A 192 15.89 6.13 -2.92
C ARG A 192 17.22 5.71 -2.30
N HIS A 193 17.25 5.46 -1.00
CA HIS A 193 18.47 5.11 -0.28
C HIS A 193 19.04 3.76 -0.72
N THR A 194 18.19 2.76 -0.86
CA THR A 194 18.61 1.38 -1.16
C THR A 194 18.67 1.06 -2.64
N GLY A 195 17.85 1.74 -3.47
CA GLY A 195 17.69 1.44 -4.89
C GLY A 195 16.93 0.14 -5.16
N ASN A 196 16.34 -0.48 -4.14
CA ASN A 196 15.64 -1.76 -4.22
C ASN A 196 14.20 -1.62 -3.71
N LEU A 197 13.22 -1.89 -4.57
CA LEU A 197 11.79 -1.71 -4.26
C LEU A 197 11.29 -2.71 -3.20
N TRP A 198 11.92 -3.87 -3.04
CA TRP A 198 11.56 -4.79 -1.97
C TRP A 198 11.75 -4.23 -0.56
N VAL A 199 12.64 -3.24 -0.39
CA VAL A 199 12.91 -2.63 0.93
C VAL A 199 11.70 -1.84 1.43
N PRO A 200 11.14 -0.87 0.68
CA PRO A 200 9.90 -0.21 1.10
C PRO A 200 8.70 -1.17 1.11
N VAL A 201 8.58 -2.14 0.18
CA VAL A 201 7.54 -3.18 0.24
C VAL A 201 7.58 -3.91 1.58
N PHE A 202 8.76 -4.38 2.00
CA PHE A 202 8.91 -5.08 3.28
C PHE A 202 8.60 -4.17 4.48
N SER A 203 9.07 -2.91 4.47
CA SER A 203 8.76 -1.93 5.52
C SER A 203 7.27 -1.69 5.66
N HIS A 204 6.58 -1.49 4.53
CA HIS A 204 5.14 -1.31 4.48
C HIS A 204 4.38 -2.58 4.95
N SER A 205 4.85 -3.76 4.54
CA SER A 205 4.31 -5.04 5.03
C SER A 205 4.42 -5.18 6.55
N VAL A 206 5.55 -4.77 7.15
CA VAL A 206 5.74 -4.76 8.60
C VAL A 206 4.75 -3.80 9.27
N THR A 207 4.60 -2.58 8.75
CA THR A 207 3.63 -1.61 9.27
C THR A 207 2.22 -2.18 9.27
N ASN A 208 1.77 -2.73 8.14
CA ASN A 208 0.40 -3.23 7.99
C ASN A 208 0.15 -4.51 8.78
N LEU A 209 1.15 -5.38 8.91
CA LEU A 209 1.05 -6.58 9.75
C LEU A 209 0.90 -6.19 11.23
N LEU A 210 1.75 -5.30 11.72
CA LEU A 210 1.67 -4.83 13.11
C LEU A 210 0.35 -4.11 13.39
N LEU A 211 -0.11 -3.28 12.45
CA LEU A 211 -1.41 -2.62 12.56
C LEU A 211 -2.55 -3.65 12.60
N GLY A 212 -2.52 -4.65 11.72
CA GLY A 212 -3.53 -5.70 11.70
C GLY A 212 -3.59 -6.50 12.99
N LEU A 213 -2.44 -6.92 13.53
CA LEU A 213 -2.35 -7.62 14.81
C LEU A 213 -2.82 -6.75 15.96
N TRP A 214 -2.44 -5.48 15.98
CA TRP A 214 -2.88 -4.52 17.00
C TRP A 214 -4.39 -4.28 16.96
N VAL A 215 -4.98 -4.10 15.75
CA VAL A 215 -6.43 -3.92 15.60
C VAL A 215 -7.20 -5.13 16.10
N VAL A 216 -6.76 -6.35 15.76
CA VAL A 216 -7.41 -7.59 16.26
C VAL A 216 -7.32 -7.72 17.77
N SER A 217 -6.17 -7.38 18.36
CA SER A 217 -5.95 -7.49 19.80
C SER A 217 -6.69 -6.45 20.63
N THR A 218 -6.97 -5.27 20.05
CA THR A 218 -7.57 -4.13 20.76
C THR A 218 -9.02 -3.84 20.39
N GLY A 219 -9.51 -4.40 19.27
CA GLY A 219 -10.85 -4.12 18.74
C GLY A 219 -11.02 -2.73 18.11
N HIS A 220 -9.93 -2.03 17.81
CA HIS A 220 -9.99 -0.70 17.18
C HIS A 220 -10.23 -0.82 15.65
N TRP A 221 -11.38 -1.40 15.26
CA TRP A 221 -11.74 -1.73 13.89
C TRP A 221 -11.70 -0.54 12.91
N ARG A 222 -11.85 0.69 13.41
CA ARG A 222 -11.78 1.92 12.60
C ARG A 222 -10.45 2.12 11.87
N PHE A 223 -9.39 1.45 12.28
CA PHE A 223 -8.09 1.48 11.60
C PHE A 223 -7.97 0.50 10.44
N TRP A 224 -9.06 -0.25 10.17
CA TRP A 224 -9.10 -1.25 9.09
C TRP A 224 -9.97 -0.84 7.91
#